data_1d1f0f8ef21393fc8a249a308f2356bd
#
_entry.id   1d1f0f8ef21393fc8a249a308f2356bd
#
_cell.length_a   1.000
_cell.length_b   1.000
_cell.length_c   1.000
_cell.angle_alpha   90.00
_cell.angle_beta   90.00
_cell.angle_gamma   90.00
#
_symmetry.space_group_name_H-M   'P 1'
#
loop_
_entity.id
_entity.type
_entity.pdbx_description
1 polymer ?
#
loop_
_entity_poly.entity_id
_entity_poly.type
_entity_poly.pdbx_seq_one_letter_code
_entity_poly.pdbx_strand_id
1 'polypeptide(L)'
;MLSSLKYLIAGRYVRSPKSHSVINMISAVSIVAMAIPVAAIILLLSIFNGLERMALDNLKSVDSDLSITPREGTTFRVEELPSALLDDLADVEQYSFILEQSALAQMGASRAVVQVRGVDEGYTSVVPVAKNILVGEFTTRAEENDYVVAAHGVMQDLSSLRTTAIGESMQLYAINRTRISTLLPVGGYTRRELPIAGIYSIDEDNRSLVITSLKAAQSLFNYADRASAVEIRLREGASPQRLAEQLQAAVGEHFDVRTREERNSIYRLMTLEKWGVFCIAVLVMIVASLSIVGTLVMVIIDKRDDVRTLRTMGARRDFVRDIFTAEGLLMALLSLVLGLVLGAGLALLQQHFGFVGIDAQTLQVNAYPVEVHLQDILLTVAAYAAVSYIVVKLTVRALMRDNI
;
A
#
# COMPACT_ATOMS: atom_id res chain seq x y z
N MET A 1 -15.81 4.26 46.95
CA MET A 1 -15.13 3.34 47.90
C MET A 1 -15.21 1.85 47.50
N LEU A 2 -16.35 1.33 47.06
CA LEU A 2 -16.48 -0.08 46.60
C LEU A 2 -15.78 -0.39 45.27
N SER A 3 -15.58 0.59 44.37
CA SER A 3 -14.86 0.39 43.09
C SER A 3 -13.34 0.21 43.27
N SER A 4 -12.73 0.93 44.19
CA SER A 4 -11.30 0.80 44.49
C SER A 4 -10.93 -0.51 45.14
N LEU A 5 -11.85 -1.06 45.96
CA LEU A 5 -11.66 -2.35 46.65
C LEU A 5 -11.61 -3.52 45.67
N LYS A 6 -12.41 -3.50 44.56
CA LYS A 6 -12.41 -4.56 43.54
C LYS A 6 -11.05 -4.67 42.84
N TYR A 7 -10.48 -3.57 42.44
CA TYR A 7 -9.15 -3.51 41.75
C TYR A 7 -8.02 -3.90 42.73
N LEU A 8 -8.14 -3.54 44.00
CA LEU A 8 -7.15 -3.88 45.00
C LEU A 8 -7.16 -5.40 45.29
N ILE A 9 -8.33 -6.03 45.36
CA ILE A 9 -8.48 -7.50 45.55
C ILE A 9 -7.96 -8.21 44.26
N ALA A 10 -8.36 -7.78 43.06
CA ALA A 10 -7.94 -8.37 41.80
C ALA A 10 -6.41 -8.27 41.64
N GLY A 11 -5.80 -7.11 41.93
CA GLY A 11 -4.34 -6.92 41.87
C GLY A 11 -3.58 -7.79 42.89
N ARG A 12 -4.19 -8.06 44.06
CA ARG A 12 -3.60 -8.93 45.06
C ARG A 12 -3.69 -10.41 44.68
N TYR A 13 -4.72 -10.83 43.94
CA TYR A 13 -4.85 -12.20 43.42
C TYR A 13 -3.79 -12.47 42.35
N VAL A 14 -3.55 -11.55 41.43
CA VAL A 14 -2.48 -11.67 40.40
C VAL A 14 -1.08 -11.71 41.03
N ARG A 15 -0.87 -11.09 42.22
CA ARG A 15 0.48 -10.86 42.81
C ARG A 15 0.71 -11.67 44.09
N SER A 16 -0.20 -12.57 44.49
CA SER A 16 -0.13 -13.25 45.80
C SER A 16 1.00 -14.29 45.88
N PRO A 17 2.01 -14.11 46.74
CA PRO A 17 3.14 -15.04 46.87
C PRO A 17 2.79 -16.34 47.67
N LYS A 18 1.57 -16.46 48.25
CA LYS A 18 1.19 -17.55 49.15
C LYS A 18 0.26 -18.60 48.56
N SER A 19 -0.26 -18.41 47.35
CA SER A 19 -1.11 -19.39 46.69
C SER A 19 -0.29 -20.11 45.65
N HIS A 20 -0.05 -21.39 45.86
CA HIS A 20 0.54 -22.39 44.99
C HIS A 20 1.23 -21.88 43.69
N SER A 21 2.52 -22.07 43.58
CA SER A 21 3.44 -21.76 42.44
C SER A 21 2.82 -22.09 41.07
N VAL A 22 1.92 -23.08 40.98
CA VAL A 22 1.31 -23.54 39.73
C VAL A 22 0.32 -22.53 39.14
N ILE A 23 -0.51 -21.87 39.93
CA ILE A 23 -1.54 -20.92 39.44
C ILE A 23 -0.87 -19.66 38.91
N ASN A 24 0.14 -19.14 39.60
CA ASN A 24 0.91 -18.01 39.15
C ASN A 24 1.66 -18.33 37.84
N MET A 25 2.15 -19.55 37.70
CA MET A 25 2.80 -20.01 36.48
C MET A 25 1.79 -20.09 35.32
N ILE A 26 0.60 -20.65 35.54
CA ILE A 26 -0.47 -20.71 34.52
C ILE A 26 -0.91 -19.32 34.10
N SER A 27 -1.08 -18.39 35.03
CA SER A 27 -1.42 -16.99 34.73
C SER A 27 -0.31 -16.29 33.92
N ALA A 28 0.96 -16.51 34.29
CA ALA A 28 2.10 -15.97 33.54
C ALA A 28 2.17 -16.53 32.12
N VAL A 29 1.99 -17.84 31.94
CA VAL A 29 1.93 -18.47 30.62
C VAL A 29 0.78 -17.89 29.79
N SER A 30 -0.39 -17.68 30.38
CA SER A 30 -1.53 -17.08 29.67
C SER A 30 -1.28 -15.64 29.28
N ILE A 31 -0.62 -14.85 30.12
CA ILE A 31 -0.21 -13.48 29.80
C ILE A 31 0.74 -13.47 28.59
N VAL A 32 1.73 -14.35 28.59
CA VAL A 32 2.69 -14.47 27.47
C VAL A 32 1.96 -14.99 26.21
N ALA A 33 1.14 -16.02 26.33
CA ALA A 33 0.39 -16.58 25.20
C ALA A 33 -0.51 -15.54 24.49
N MET A 34 -1.08 -14.60 25.25
CA MET A 34 -1.86 -13.51 24.70
C MET A 34 -1.02 -12.33 24.22
N ALA A 35 0.17 -12.13 24.74
CA ALA A 35 1.08 -11.08 24.28
C ALA A 35 1.65 -11.37 22.88
N ILE A 36 1.88 -12.66 22.56
CA ILE A 36 2.45 -13.09 21.28
C ILE A 36 1.59 -12.63 20.07
N PRO A 37 0.27 -12.87 20.00
CA PRO A 37 -0.56 -12.38 18.90
C PRO A 37 -0.54 -10.85 18.78
N VAL A 38 -0.55 -10.13 19.89
CA VAL A 38 -0.47 -8.66 19.87
C VAL A 38 0.86 -8.19 19.25
N ALA A 39 1.96 -8.79 19.69
CA ALA A 39 3.28 -8.48 19.13
C ALA A 39 3.37 -8.84 17.64
N ALA A 40 2.82 -10.01 17.27
CA ALA A 40 2.80 -10.47 15.87
C ALA A 40 2.00 -9.53 14.96
N ILE A 41 0.84 -9.05 15.39
CA ILE A 41 0.02 -8.10 14.61
C ILE A 41 0.78 -6.81 14.36
N ILE A 42 1.40 -6.24 15.40
CA ILE A 42 2.18 -5.00 15.27
C ILE A 42 3.34 -5.18 14.31
N LEU A 43 4.08 -6.29 14.43
CA LEU A 43 5.17 -6.60 13.52
C LEU A 43 4.71 -6.76 12.07
N LEU A 44 3.66 -7.54 11.84
CA LEU A 44 3.11 -7.77 10.51
C LEU A 44 2.64 -6.46 9.87
N LEU A 45 1.84 -5.65 10.58
CA LEU A 45 1.37 -4.37 10.05
C LEU A 45 2.55 -3.42 9.78
N SER A 46 3.56 -3.39 10.64
CA SER A 46 4.76 -2.56 10.44
C SER A 46 5.59 -3.01 9.23
N ILE A 47 5.65 -4.31 8.97
CA ILE A 47 6.29 -4.86 7.77
C ILE A 47 5.48 -4.46 6.52
N PHE A 48 4.15 -4.59 6.55
CA PHE A 48 3.30 -4.18 5.43
C PHE A 48 3.45 -2.70 5.12
N ASN A 49 3.48 -1.83 6.13
CA ASN A 49 3.71 -0.39 5.93
C ASN A 49 5.07 -0.11 5.28
N GLY A 50 6.11 -0.81 5.72
CA GLY A 50 7.44 -0.68 5.15
C GLY A 50 7.50 -1.11 3.68
N LEU A 51 6.87 -2.25 3.34
CA LEU A 51 6.75 -2.73 1.96
C LEU A 51 5.91 -1.78 1.09
N GLU A 52 4.78 -1.31 1.62
CA GLU A 52 3.92 -0.32 0.98
C GLU A 52 4.75 0.93 0.65
N ARG A 53 5.44 1.50 1.63
CA ARG A 53 6.29 2.67 1.41
C ARG A 53 7.37 2.43 0.35
N MET A 54 8.06 1.29 0.40
CA MET A 54 9.08 0.95 -0.59
C MET A 54 8.49 0.87 -2.01
N ALA A 55 7.32 0.21 -2.16
CA ALA A 55 6.61 0.15 -3.43
C ALA A 55 6.18 1.55 -3.90
N LEU A 56 5.69 2.41 -2.99
CA LEU A 56 5.27 3.77 -3.29
C LEU A 56 6.44 4.67 -3.68
N ASP A 57 7.59 4.57 -3.02
CA ASP A 57 8.76 5.38 -3.34
C ASP A 57 9.34 5.02 -4.72
N ASN A 58 9.29 3.73 -5.09
CA ASN A 58 9.61 3.30 -6.45
C ASN A 58 8.63 3.90 -7.48
N LEU A 59 7.33 3.88 -7.21
CA LEU A 59 6.32 4.44 -8.09
C LEU A 59 6.39 5.98 -8.19
N LYS A 60 6.75 6.68 -7.10
CA LYS A 60 6.94 8.15 -7.13
C LYS A 60 8.04 8.60 -8.08
N SER A 61 9.04 7.76 -8.30
CA SER A 61 10.15 8.06 -9.22
C SER A 61 9.77 7.94 -10.69
N VAL A 62 8.57 7.39 -10.99
CA VAL A 62 8.16 6.98 -12.33
C VAL A 62 6.82 7.56 -12.76
N ASP A 63 5.99 7.97 -11.81
CA ASP A 63 4.60 8.33 -12.06
C ASP A 63 4.29 9.76 -11.60
N SER A 64 3.34 10.42 -12.27
CA SER A 64 2.83 11.74 -11.87
C SER A 64 1.97 11.64 -10.61
N ASP A 65 1.73 12.78 -9.94
CA ASP A 65 0.90 12.82 -8.72
C ASP A 65 -0.59 12.73 -9.04
N LEU A 66 -1.01 13.42 -10.12
CA LEU A 66 -2.38 13.40 -10.63
C LEU A 66 -2.38 13.15 -12.14
N SER A 67 -3.47 12.60 -12.65
CA SER A 67 -3.73 12.48 -14.08
C SER A 67 -5.18 12.83 -14.39
N ILE A 68 -5.36 13.58 -15.47
CA ILE A 68 -6.66 13.92 -16.03
C ILE A 68 -6.84 13.11 -17.31
N THR A 69 -7.86 12.30 -17.38
CA THR A 69 -8.20 11.47 -18.55
C THR A 69 -9.62 11.73 -19.01
N PRO A 70 -9.96 11.56 -20.30
CA PRO A 70 -11.34 11.68 -20.76
C PRO A 70 -12.16 10.51 -20.20
N ARG A 71 -13.39 10.78 -19.76
CA ARG A 71 -14.31 9.75 -19.26
C ARG A 71 -14.88 8.89 -20.41
N GLU A 72 -15.08 9.51 -21.56
CA GLU A 72 -15.52 8.84 -22.76
C GLU A 72 -14.44 8.90 -23.85
N GLY A 73 -14.20 7.76 -24.50
CA GLY A 73 -13.16 7.64 -25.52
C GLY A 73 -11.76 7.41 -24.93
N THR A 74 -10.73 7.52 -25.78
CA THR A 74 -9.32 7.30 -25.41
C THR A 74 -8.46 8.56 -25.57
N THR A 75 -9.02 9.61 -26.17
CA THR A 75 -8.30 10.86 -26.43
C THR A 75 -9.27 12.03 -26.48
N PHE A 76 -8.79 13.22 -26.13
CA PHE A 76 -9.50 14.50 -26.18
C PHE A 76 -8.65 15.53 -26.94
N ARG A 77 -9.24 16.64 -27.38
CA ARG A 77 -8.49 17.77 -27.97
C ARG A 77 -7.82 18.58 -26.88
N VAL A 78 -6.59 18.99 -27.11
CA VAL A 78 -5.85 19.81 -26.11
C VAL A 78 -6.62 21.09 -25.74
N GLU A 79 -7.36 21.67 -26.70
CA GLU A 79 -8.21 22.86 -26.49
C GLU A 79 -9.38 22.62 -25.49
N GLU A 80 -9.82 21.39 -25.29
CA GLU A 80 -10.90 21.03 -24.35
C GLU A 80 -10.47 21.16 -22.89
N LEU A 81 -9.18 21.18 -22.61
CA LEU A 81 -8.60 21.40 -21.29
C LEU A 81 -7.61 22.57 -21.33
N PRO A 82 -8.10 23.84 -21.13
CA PRO A 82 -7.25 25.00 -21.19
C PRO A 82 -6.11 24.97 -20.16
N SER A 83 -4.90 25.20 -20.60
CA SER A 83 -3.71 25.28 -19.73
C SER A 83 -3.86 26.31 -18.62
N ALA A 84 -4.56 27.41 -18.86
CA ALA A 84 -4.84 28.45 -17.87
C ALA A 84 -5.50 27.89 -16.58
N LEU A 85 -6.32 26.82 -16.69
CA LEU A 85 -6.93 26.19 -15.53
C LEU A 85 -5.90 25.51 -14.62
N LEU A 86 -4.80 25.00 -15.18
CA LEU A 86 -3.72 24.36 -14.44
C LEU A 86 -2.69 25.38 -13.95
N ASP A 87 -2.44 26.44 -14.74
CA ASP A 87 -1.49 27.51 -14.42
C ASP A 87 -1.96 28.37 -13.22
N ASP A 88 -3.28 28.50 -13.03
CA ASP A 88 -3.87 29.28 -11.92
C ASP A 88 -3.82 28.54 -10.55
N LEU A 89 -3.47 27.23 -10.53
CA LEU A 89 -3.46 26.44 -9.31
C LEU A 89 -2.08 26.50 -8.63
N ALA A 90 -2.04 27.11 -7.45
CA ALA A 90 -0.79 27.32 -6.69
C ALA A 90 -0.10 25.99 -6.28
N ASP A 91 -0.85 24.91 -6.13
CA ASP A 91 -0.36 23.58 -5.71
C ASP A 91 0.22 22.77 -6.87
N VAL A 92 0.00 23.18 -8.13
CA VAL A 92 0.58 22.57 -9.32
C VAL A 92 2.02 23.08 -9.51
N GLU A 93 2.98 22.16 -9.63
CA GLU A 93 4.36 22.49 -9.94
C GLU A 93 4.58 22.50 -11.44
N GLN A 94 4.16 21.42 -12.12
CA GLN A 94 4.31 21.24 -13.56
C GLN A 94 3.23 20.27 -14.08
N TYR A 95 2.92 20.36 -15.37
CA TYR A 95 2.04 19.41 -16.05
C TYR A 95 2.57 19.10 -17.46
N SER A 96 2.12 17.99 -18.04
CA SER A 96 2.50 17.55 -19.38
C SER A 96 1.32 16.86 -20.06
N PHE A 97 1.05 17.22 -21.30
CA PHE A 97 0.12 16.51 -22.15
C PHE A 97 0.78 15.27 -22.73
N ILE A 98 0.11 14.13 -22.60
CA ILE A 98 0.61 12.87 -23.16
C ILE A 98 -0.39 12.26 -24.13
N LEU A 99 0.13 11.55 -25.12
CA LEU A 99 -0.66 10.71 -26.03
C LEU A 99 -0.13 9.28 -25.94
N GLU A 100 -0.89 8.40 -25.33
CA GLU A 100 -0.51 7.00 -25.17
C GLU A 100 -1.44 6.09 -25.96
N GLN A 101 -0.86 5.23 -26.81
CA GLN A 101 -1.58 4.25 -27.61
C GLN A 101 -0.68 3.05 -27.93
N SER A 102 -1.32 1.89 -28.18
CA SER A 102 -0.62 0.67 -28.60
C SER A 102 -0.15 0.76 -30.07
N ALA A 103 1.06 0.31 -30.30
CA ALA A 103 1.66 0.20 -31.62
C ALA A 103 2.46 -1.11 -31.75
N LEU A 104 2.86 -1.44 -32.97
CA LEU A 104 3.80 -2.53 -33.22
C LEU A 104 5.18 -1.90 -33.46
N ALA A 105 6.17 -2.27 -32.63
CA ALA A 105 7.56 -1.94 -32.85
C ALA A 105 8.26 -3.05 -33.63
N GLN A 106 9.13 -2.67 -34.56
CA GLN A 106 9.96 -3.59 -35.32
C GLN A 106 11.39 -3.10 -35.38
N MET A 107 12.34 -4.02 -35.11
CA MET A 107 13.78 -3.83 -35.33
C MET A 107 14.31 -5.07 -36.07
N GLY A 108 14.84 -4.86 -37.28
CA GLY A 108 15.23 -5.98 -38.13
C GLY A 108 14.08 -6.94 -38.41
N ALA A 109 14.22 -8.19 -38.02
CA ALA A 109 13.18 -9.24 -38.17
C ALA A 109 12.26 -9.36 -36.95
N SER A 110 12.64 -8.80 -35.79
CA SER A 110 11.91 -8.93 -34.53
C SER A 110 10.79 -7.91 -34.44
N ARG A 111 9.67 -8.31 -33.82
CA ARG A 111 8.49 -7.48 -33.64
C ARG A 111 7.94 -7.65 -32.24
N ALA A 112 7.49 -6.55 -31.62
CA ALA A 112 6.84 -6.54 -30.32
C ALA A 112 5.69 -5.55 -30.30
N VAL A 113 4.65 -5.85 -29.54
CA VAL A 113 3.57 -4.89 -29.25
C VAL A 113 4.07 -3.98 -28.13
N VAL A 114 4.02 -2.68 -28.36
CA VAL A 114 4.50 -1.66 -27.42
C VAL A 114 3.41 -0.62 -27.14
N GLN A 115 3.50 0.02 -26.00
CA GLN A 115 2.77 1.25 -25.70
C GLN A 115 3.66 2.43 -26.12
N VAL A 116 3.19 3.26 -27.05
CA VAL A 116 3.90 4.46 -27.46
C VAL A 116 3.29 5.64 -26.71
N ARG A 117 4.14 6.30 -25.90
CA ARG A 117 3.79 7.51 -25.16
C ARG A 117 4.47 8.71 -25.80
N GLY A 118 3.70 9.54 -26.47
CA GLY A 118 4.14 10.84 -26.94
C GLY A 118 4.08 11.85 -25.80
N VAL A 119 5.15 12.59 -25.57
CA VAL A 119 5.29 13.54 -24.45
C VAL A 119 5.73 14.91 -24.95
N ASP A 120 5.31 15.95 -24.25
CA ASP A 120 5.80 17.31 -24.49
C ASP A 120 7.16 17.57 -23.78
N GLU A 121 7.72 18.78 -23.96
CA GLU A 121 9.02 19.15 -23.41
C GLU A 121 9.03 19.24 -21.88
N GLY A 122 7.87 19.45 -21.25
CA GLY A 122 7.71 19.54 -19.80
C GLY A 122 7.70 18.19 -19.09
N TYR A 123 7.59 17.09 -19.81
CA TYR A 123 7.37 15.76 -19.25
C TYR A 123 8.42 15.31 -18.23
N THR A 124 9.70 15.60 -18.48
CA THR A 124 10.79 15.21 -17.56
C THR A 124 10.74 15.90 -16.20
N SER A 125 10.07 17.05 -16.13
CA SER A 125 9.82 17.77 -14.88
C SER A 125 8.63 17.18 -14.12
N VAL A 126 7.67 16.57 -14.84
CA VAL A 126 6.51 15.89 -14.26
C VAL A 126 6.88 14.48 -13.82
N VAL A 127 7.54 13.71 -14.69
CA VAL A 127 7.95 12.34 -14.44
C VAL A 127 9.47 12.21 -14.61
N PRO A 128 10.25 11.97 -13.55
CA PRO A 128 11.71 11.99 -13.60
C PRO A 128 12.31 10.71 -14.23
N VAL A 129 11.82 10.31 -15.41
CA VAL A 129 12.29 9.11 -16.15
C VAL A 129 13.78 9.18 -16.45
N ALA A 130 14.32 10.40 -16.63
CA ALA A 130 15.73 10.62 -16.93
C ALA A 130 16.68 10.04 -15.87
N LYS A 131 16.24 9.87 -14.61
CA LYS A 131 17.04 9.26 -13.54
C LYS A 131 17.22 7.74 -13.70
N ASN A 132 16.39 7.12 -14.53
CA ASN A 132 16.34 5.67 -14.70
C ASN A 132 16.91 5.21 -16.05
N ILE A 133 17.66 6.07 -16.73
CA ILE A 133 18.34 5.75 -17.98
C ILE A 133 19.50 4.78 -17.70
N LEU A 134 19.51 3.66 -18.40
CA LEU A 134 20.57 2.65 -18.34
C LEU A 134 21.67 2.95 -19.37
N VAL A 135 21.27 3.34 -20.59
CA VAL A 135 22.18 3.58 -21.71
C VAL A 135 21.64 4.73 -22.54
N GLY A 136 22.50 5.63 -23.00
CA GLY A 136 22.12 6.80 -23.79
C GLY A 136 21.60 7.96 -22.95
N GLU A 137 20.72 8.77 -23.51
CA GLU A 137 20.14 9.95 -22.88
C GLU A 137 18.64 10.01 -23.07
N PHE A 138 17.93 10.71 -22.16
CA PHE A 138 16.52 10.97 -22.33
C PHE A 138 16.31 12.15 -23.28
N THR A 139 16.20 11.84 -24.55
CA THR A 139 15.95 12.83 -25.59
C THR A 139 14.83 12.31 -26.48
N THR A 140 13.70 13.01 -26.51
CA THR A 140 12.55 12.68 -27.38
C THR A 140 12.54 13.54 -28.64
N ARG A 141 13.23 14.69 -28.60
CA ARG A 141 13.38 15.60 -29.73
C ARG A 141 14.68 16.39 -29.60
N ALA A 142 15.46 16.46 -30.68
CA ALA A 142 16.61 17.33 -30.80
C ALA A 142 16.59 18.00 -32.17
N GLU A 143 16.71 19.33 -32.20
CA GLU A 143 16.54 20.15 -33.38
C GLU A 143 15.20 19.89 -34.09
N GLU A 144 15.19 19.30 -35.27
CA GLU A 144 13.98 18.93 -36.02
C GLU A 144 13.69 17.42 -35.99
N ASN A 145 14.56 16.62 -35.37
CA ASN A 145 14.45 15.17 -35.37
C ASN A 145 13.78 14.66 -34.10
N ASP A 146 12.85 13.72 -34.28
CA ASP A 146 12.22 12.99 -33.19
C ASP A 146 13.00 11.70 -32.89
N TYR A 147 13.07 11.33 -31.61
CA TYR A 147 13.79 10.17 -31.10
C TYR A 147 12.86 9.32 -30.26
N VAL A 148 13.26 8.07 -30.02
CA VAL A 148 12.60 7.19 -29.06
C VAL A 148 13.52 6.86 -27.89
N VAL A 149 12.92 6.79 -26.71
CA VAL A 149 13.53 6.25 -25.50
C VAL A 149 12.74 5.00 -25.12
N ALA A 150 13.36 3.84 -25.21
CA ALA A 150 12.67 2.57 -25.08
C ALA A 150 12.88 1.93 -23.70
N ALA A 151 11.86 1.29 -23.16
CA ALA A 151 12.01 0.47 -21.97
C ALA A 151 12.93 -0.72 -22.25
N HIS A 152 13.71 -1.14 -21.24
CA HIS A 152 14.60 -2.30 -21.33
C HIS A 152 13.86 -3.57 -21.78
N GLY A 153 12.60 -3.79 -21.31
CA GLY A 153 11.78 -4.90 -21.72
C GLY A 153 11.46 -4.91 -23.21
N VAL A 154 11.20 -3.75 -23.82
CA VAL A 154 11.01 -3.65 -25.28
C VAL A 154 12.26 -4.10 -26.02
N MET A 155 13.44 -3.70 -25.54
CA MET A 155 14.71 -4.08 -26.17
C MET A 155 14.99 -5.58 -26.02
N GLN A 156 14.59 -6.21 -24.90
CA GLN A 156 14.64 -7.67 -24.72
C GLN A 156 13.74 -8.38 -25.74
N ASP A 157 12.49 -7.94 -25.87
CA ASP A 157 11.49 -8.57 -26.77
C ASP A 157 11.88 -8.39 -28.25
N LEU A 158 12.56 -7.31 -28.58
CA LEU A 158 13.13 -7.08 -29.92
C LEU A 158 14.50 -7.73 -30.12
N SER A 159 14.98 -8.53 -29.15
CA SER A 159 16.27 -9.26 -29.20
C SER A 159 17.50 -8.37 -29.42
N SER A 160 17.41 -7.09 -29.04
CA SER A 160 18.43 -6.07 -29.28
C SER A 160 19.04 -5.53 -27.99
N LEU A 161 19.49 -6.43 -27.09
CA LEU A 161 20.15 -6.07 -25.81
C LEU A 161 21.58 -5.50 -26.02
N ARG A 162 21.93 -5.10 -27.22
CA ARG A 162 23.26 -4.57 -27.46
C ARG A 162 23.32 -3.10 -27.02
N THR A 163 24.35 -2.73 -26.28
CA THR A 163 24.75 -1.34 -26.02
C THR A 163 24.88 -0.50 -27.31
N THR A 164 25.01 -1.16 -28.45
CA THR A 164 25.08 -0.59 -29.79
C THR A 164 23.72 -0.25 -30.40
N ALA A 165 22.60 -0.50 -29.72
CA ALA A 165 21.26 -0.14 -30.22
C ALA A 165 20.99 1.37 -30.21
N ILE A 166 21.81 2.16 -29.49
CA ILE A 166 21.73 3.63 -29.54
C ILE A 166 22.11 4.11 -30.94
N GLY A 167 21.22 4.92 -31.53
CA GLY A 167 21.36 5.40 -32.91
C GLY A 167 20.80 4.46 -33.97
N GLU A 168 20.47 3.19 -33.63
CA GLU A 168 19.68 2.33 -34.52
C GLU A 168 18.24 2.86 -34.64
N SER A 169 17.60 2.61 -35.78
CA SER A 169 16.21 3.02 -36.01
C SER A 169 15.22 1.98 -35.58
N MET A 170 14.22 2.39 -34.79
CA MET A 170 13.04 1.61 -34.47
C MET A 170 11.90 2.00 -35.41
N GLN A 171 11.25 1.01 -36.02
CA GLN A 171 10.06 1.21 -36.84
C GLN A 171 8.82 1.00 -36.00
N LEU A 172 7.95 2.02 -35.93
CA LEU A 172 6.69 1.98 -35.21
C LEU A 172 5.54 1.95 -36.24
N TYR A 173 4.64 1.00 -36.06
CA TYR A 173 3.46 0.82 -36.89
C TYR A 173 2.21 1.01 -36.05
N ALA A 174 1.36 1.96 -36.42
CA ALA A 174 0.07 2.21 -35.81
C ALA A 174 -1.09 1.90 -36.76
N ILE A 175 -2.13 1.27 -36.26
CA ILE A 175 -3.34 1.01 -37.03
C ILE A 175 -4.14 2.31 -37.10
N ASN A 176 -4.42 2.75 -38.33
CA ASN A 176 -5.24 3.93 -38.55
C ASN A 176 -6.72 3.58 -38.42
N ARG A 177 -7.30 3.78 -37.24
CA ARG A 177 -8.71 3.44 -36.95
C ARG A 177 -9.73 4.25 -37.74
N THR A 178 -9.33 5.40 -38.28
CA THR A 178 -10.22 6.30 -39.04
C THR A 178 -10.33 5.92 -40.55
N ARG A 179 -9.44 5.03 -41.04
CA ARG A 179 -9.39 4.62 -42.47
C ARG A 179 -9.55 3.13 -42.72
N ILE A 180 -10.09 2.37 -41.78
CA ILE A 180 -10.39 0.96 -42.02
C ILE A 180 -11.60 0.88 -42.92
N SER A 181 -11.37 0.73 -44.25
CA SER A 181 -12.37 0.32 -45.18
C SER A 181 -12.56 -1.19 -45.08
N THR A 182 -13.78 -1.63 -44.82
CA THR A 182 -14.16 -3.07 -44.73
C THR A 182 -13.89 -3.83 -46.02
N LEU A 183 -13.63 -3.16 -47.14
CA LEU A 183 -13.50 -3.76 -48.46
C LEU A 183 -12.06 -3.99 -48.95
N LEU A 184 -11.09 -3.25 -48.44
CA LEU A 184 -9.68 -3.41 -48.80
C LEU A 184 -8.80 -3.00 -47.64
N PRO A 185 -8.00 -3.90 -47.01
CA PRO A 185 -7.12 -3.59 -45.90
C PRO A 185 -5.81 -2.90 -46.34
N VAL A 186 -5.75 -2.31 -47.51
CA VAL A 186 -4.57 -1.63 -48.07
C VAL A 186 -4.56 -0.19 -47.59
N GLY A 187 -3.58 0.18 -46.74
CA GLY A 187 -3.39 1.56 -46.24
C GLY A 187 -3.88 1.82 -44.82
N GLY A 188 -4.28 0.79 -44.08
CA GLY A 188 -4.79 0.91 -42.71
C GLY A 188 -3.73 1.12 -41.59
N TYR A 189 -2.45 1.38 -41.92
CA TYR A 189 -1.43 1.61 -40.93
C TYR A 189 -0.55 2.82 -41.31
N THR A 190 -0.08 3.50 -40.28
CA THR A 190 0.94 4.55 -40.40
C THR A 190 2.27 3.98 -39.91
N ARG A 191 3.37 4.26 -40.62
CA ARG A 191 4.73 3.88 -40.21
C ARG A 191 5.56 5.11 -39.91
N ARG A 192 6.29 5.06 -38.82
CA ARG A 192 7.35 6.01 -38.49
C ARG A 192 8.62 5.26 -38.15
N GLU A 193 9.74 5.81 -38.56
CA GLU A 193 11.07 5.30 -38.24
C GLU A 193 11.81 6.35 -37.42
N LEU A 194 12.19 6.00 -36.21
CA LEU A 194 12.75 6.92 -35.22
C LEU A 194 14.03 6.32 -34.62
N PRO A 195 15.13 7.09 -34.54
CA PRO A 195 16.35 6.61 -33.90
C PRO A 195 16.18 6.49 -32.39
N ILE A 196 16.86 5.50 -31.80
CA ILE A 196 16.87 5.25 -30.36
C ILE A 196 17.91 6.17 -29.71
N ALA A 197 17.46 7.08 -28.81
CA ALA A 197 18.31 7.96 -28.03
C ALA A 197 18.73 7.36 -26.69
N GLY A 198 17.86 6.54 -26.08
CA GLY A 198 18.15 5.95 -24.78
C GLY A 198 17.33 4.71 -24.47
N ILE A 199 17.83 3.96 -23.50
CA ILE A 199 17.18 2.79 -22.94
C ILE A 199 17.04 3.03 -21.44
N TYR A 200 15.83 2.87 -20.90
CA TYR A 200 15.56 3.05 -19.48
C TYR A 200 14.99 1.77 -18.85
N SER A 201 15.16 1.64 -17.55
CA SER A 201 14.54 0.56 -16.77
C SER A 201 13.74 1.17 -15.64
N ILE A 202 12.46 0.81 -15.59
CA ILE A 202 11.55 1.21 -14.53
C ILE A 202 10.90 -0.07 -13.98
N ASP A 203 9.61 -0.16 -13.93
CA ASP A 203 8.85 -1.29 -13.41
C ASP A 203 8.40 -2.26 -14.49
N GLU A 204 7.93 -3.45 -14.06
CA GLU A 204 7.33 -4.44 -14.98
C GLU A 204 6.10 -3.91 -15.71
N ASP A 205 5.30 -3.03 -15.08
CA ASP A 205 4.12 -2.41 -15.71
C ASP A 205 4.49 -1.52 -16.91
N ASN A 206 5.67 -0.90 -16.90
CA ASN A 206 6.18 -0.07 -17.98
C ASN A 206 7.15 -0.81 -18.90
N ARG A 207 7.22 -2.13 -18.81
CA ARG A 207 8.14 -2.96 -19.60
C ARG A 207 7.98 -2.80 -21.11
N SER A 208 6.77 -2.54 -21.59
CA SER A 208 6.44 -2.40 -23.01
C SER A 208 6.37 -0.95 -23.50
N LEU A 209 6.81 0.04 -22.69
CA LEU A 209 6.65 1.44 -23.00
C LEU A 209 7.79 1.98 -23.87
N VAL A 210 7.43 2.75 -24.90
CA VAL A 210 8.33 3.52 -25.77
C VAL A 210 7.92 4.97 -25.71
N ILE A 211 8.84 5.87 -25.33
CA ILE A 211 8.58 7.30 -25.18
C ILE A 211 9.15 8.03 -26.40
N THR A 212 8.39 8.96 -26.95
CA THR A 212 8.80 9.82 -28.06
C THR A 212 8.19 11.21 -27.92
N SER A 213 8.45 12.13 -28.85
CA SER A 213 7.82 13.45 -28.82
C SER A 213 6.30 13.35 -29.04
N LEU A 214 5.53 14.27 -28.42
CA LEU A 214 4.08 14.34 -28.60
C LEU A 214 3.70 14.47 -30.07
N LYS A 215 4.43 15.28 -30.85
CA LYS A 215 4.22 15.48 -32.28
C LYS A 215 4.46 14.21 -33.09
N ALA A 216 5.50 13.44 -32.79
CA ALA A 216 5.79 12.18 -33.43
C ALA A 216 4.67 11.16 -33.16
N ALA A 217 4.20 11.04 -31.95
CA ALA A 217 3.08 10.16 -31.58
C ALA A 217 1.78 10.61 -32.25
N GLN A 218 1.44 11.89 -32.21
CA GLN A 218 0.26 12.44 -32.89
C GLN A 218 0.26 12.12 -34.39
N SER A 219 1.42 12.25 -35.03
CA SER A 219 1.54 11.93 -36.45
C SER A 219 1.49 10.41 -36.73
N LEU A 220 2.04 9.59 -35.84
CA LEU A 220 1.99 8.12 -35.94
C LEU A 220 0.55 7.61 -35.85
N PHE A 221 -0.24 8.13 -34.90
CA PHE A 221 -1.63 7.70 -34.67
C PHE A 221 -2.66 8.49 -35.50
N ASN A 222 -2.22 9.49 -36.25
CA ASN A 222 -3.11 10.40 -36.99
C ASN A 222 -4.11 11.13 -36.08
N TYR A 223 -3.63 11.59 -34.95
CA TYR A 223 -4.37 12.31 -33.89
C TYR A 223 -3.84 13.74 -33.76
N ALA A 224 -4.11 14.58 -34.76
CA ALA A 224 -3.71 16.00 -34.70
C ALA A 224 -4.33 16.67 -33.46
N ASP A 225 -3.52 17.39 -32.71
CA ASP A 225 -3.90 18.20 -31.53
C ASP A 225 -4.70 17.44 -30.46
N ARG A 226 -4.50 16.14 -30.33
CA ARG A 226 -5.12 15.31 -29.31
C ARG A 226 -4.13 14.79 -28.31
N ALA A 227 -4.60 14.63 -27.07
CA ALA A 227 -3.92 13.98 -25.97
C ALA A 227 -4.78 12.85 -25.39
N SER A 228 -4.19 11.89 -24.71
CA SER A 228 -4.90 10.84 -23.98
C SER A 228 -5.02 11.17 -22.50
N ALA A 229 -4.07 11.93 -21.95
CA ALA A 229 -4.10 12.38 -20.56
C ALA A 229 -3.27 13.65 -20.38
N VAL A 230 -3.49 14.30 -19.22
CA VAL A 230 -2.58 15.33 -18.68
C VAL A 230 -2.02 14.79 -17.39
N GLU A 231 -0.71 14.68 -17.32
CA GLU A 231 0.03 14.27 -16.13
C GLU A 231 0.46 15.50 -15.34
N ILE A 232 0.27 15.50 -14.03
CA ILE A 232 0.49 16.66 -13.18
C ILE A 232 1.43 16.29 -12.03
N ARG A 233 2.44 17.14 -11.80
CA ARG A 233 3.31 17.10 -10.63
C ARG A 233 2.86 18.16 -9.64
N LEU A 234 2.78 17.81 -8.37
CA LEU A 234 2.41 18.70 -7.30
C LEU A 234 3.66 19.24 -6.57
N ARG A 235 3.52 20.43 -6.01
CA ARG A 235 4.51 20.99 -5.09
C ARG A 235 4.59 20.18 -3.80
N GLU A 236 5.76 20.17 -3.18
CA GLU A 236 5.96 19.51 -1.90
C GLU A 236 4.99 20.04 -0.84
N GLY A 237 4.29 19.12 -0.16
CA GLY A 237 3.30 19.43 0.88
C GLY A 237 1.87 19.64 0.39
N ALA A 238 1.63 19.67 -0.92
CA ALA A 238 0.27 19.69 -1.48
C ALA A 238 -0.44 18.34 -1.24
N SER A 239 -1.77 18.40 -1.02
CA SER A 239 -2.61 17.20 -0.85
C SER A 239 -3.17 16.77 -2.20
N PRO A 240 -2.77 15.58 -2.74
CA PRO A 240 -3.27 15.10 -4.04
C PRO A 240 -4.79 14.93 -4.05
N GLN A 241 -5.38 14.43 -2.97
CA GLN A 241 -6.81 14.17 -2.87
C GLN A 241 -7.62 15.47 -2.94
N ARG A 242 -7.22 16.50 -2.16
CA ARG A 242 -7.88 17.80 -2.18
C ARG A 242 -7.82 18.46 -3.55
N LEU A 243 -6.65 18.42 -4.19
CA LEU A 243 -6.49 19.02 -5.51
C LEU A 243 -7.24 18.24 -6.59
N ALA A 244 -7.28 16.89 -6.49
CA ALA A 244 -8.09 16.07 -7.38
C ALA A 244 -9.58 16.44 -7.32
N GLU A 245 -10.14 16.64 -6.13
CA GLU A 245 -11.52 17.10 -5.95
C GLU A 245 -11.76 18.50 -6.55
N GLN A 246 -10.83 19.43 -6.34
CA GLN A 246 -10.91 20.78 -6.91
C GLN A 246 -10.85 20.76 -8.44
N LEU A 247 -9.90 20.02 -9.00
CA LEU A 247 -9.75 19.84 -10.44
C LEU A 247 -10.97 19.13 -11.04
N GLN A 248 -11.49 18.07 -10.39
CA GLN A 248 -12.67 17.37 -10.86
C GLN A 248 -13.89 18.31 -10.94
N ALA A 249 -14.05 19.20 -9.97
CA ALA A 249 -15.11 20.20 -10.00
C ALA A 249 -14.93 21.25 -11.12
N ALA A 250 -13.69 21.57 -11.48
CA ALA A 250 -13.36 22.55 -12.50
C ALA A 250 -13.45 21.99 -13.92
N VAL A 251 -12.98 20.73 -14.15
CA VAL A 251 -12.99 20.09 -15.48
C VAL A 251 -14.35 19.47 -15.84
N GLY A 252 -15.25 19.33 -14.85
CA GLY A 252 -16.61 18.81 -15.04
C GLY A 252 -16.67 17.29 -15.26
N GLU A 253 -17.82 16.82 -15.77
CA GLU A 253 -18.10 15.38 -15.91
C GLU A 253 -17.45 14.72 -17.12
N HIS A 254 -16.90 15.48 -18.05
CA HIS A 254 -16.28 14.94 -19.26
C HIS A 254 -14.89 14.33 -19.01
N PHE A 255 -14.26 14.73 -17.92
CA PHE A 255 -12.95 14.25 -17.51
C PHE A 255 -13.01 13.52 -16.18
N ASP A 256 -12.05 12.67 -15.95
CA ASP A 256 -11.83 11.92 -14.73
C ASP A 256 -10.44 12.28 -14.18
N VAL A 257 -10.43 12.86 -12.98
CA VAL A 257 -9.20 13.26 -12.31
C VAL A 257 -8.88 12.20 -11.27
N ARG A 258 -7.74 11.55 -11.42
CA ARG A 258 -7.31 10.48 -10.52
C ARG A 258 -5.96 10.77 -9.90
N THR A 259 -5.85 10.46 -8.64
CA THR A 259 -4.57 10.41 -7.94
C THR A 259 -3.74 9.21 -8.41
N ARG A 260 -2.43 9.22 -8.15
CA ARG A 260 -1.54 8.08 -8.39
C ARG A 260 -2.06 6.81 -7.71
N GLU A 261 -2.52 6.94 -6.46
CA GLU A 261 -3.06 5.83 -5.67
C GLU A 261 -4.30 5.19 -6.31
N GLU A 262 -5.20 6.01 -6.86
CA GLU A 262 -6.42 5.53 -7.51
C GLU A 262 -6.17 4.88 -8.87
N ARG A 263 -5.12 5.33 -9.59
CA ARG A 263 -4.75 4.77 -10.90
C ARG A 263 -4.08 3.42 -10.78
N ASN A 264 -3.25 3.25 -9.75
CA ASN A 264 -2.45 2.05 -9.62
C ASN A 264 -3.20 0.97 -8.83
N SER A 265 -3.51 -0.14 -9.51
CA SER A 265 -4.19 -1.30 -8.91
C SER A 265 -3.38 -1.93 -7.76
N ILE A 266 -2.06 -1.75 -7.73
CA ILE A 266 -1.17 -2.27 -6.69
C ILE A 266 -1.55 -1.69 -5.33
N TYR A 267 -1.84 -0.39 -5.25
CA TYR A 267 -2.27 0.24 -3.98
C TYR A 267 -3.53 -0.40 -3.42
N ARG A 268 -4.54 -0.60 -4.27
CA ARG A 268 -5.78 -1.24 -3.84
C ARG A 268 -5.57 -2.68 -3.42
N LEU A 269 -4.68 -3.40 -4.11
CA LEU A 269 -4.33 -4.77 -3.77
C LEU A 269 -3.61 -4.83 -2.42
N MET A 270 -2.60 -3.97 -2.19
CA MET A 270 -1.86 -3.88 -0.93
C MET A 270 -2.77 -3.52 0.25
N THR A 271 -3.71 -2.59 0.05
CA THR A 271 -4.70 -2.25 1.09
C THR A 271 -5.60 -3.43 1.42
N LEU A 272 -6.09 -4.18 0.43
CA LEU A 272 -6.89 -5.39 0.64
C LEU A 272 -6.09 -6.48 1.35
N GLU A 273 -4.83 -6.67 0.99
CA GLU A 273 -3.93 -7.64 1.62
C GLU A 273 -3.68 -7.27 3.09
N LYS A 274 -3.40 -6.01 3.39
CA LYS A 274 -3.25 -5.49 4.76
C LYS A 274 -4.47 -5.80 5.63
N TRP A 275 -5.68 -5.53 5.11
CA TRP A 275 -6.93 -5.85 5.81
C TRP A 275 -7.14 -7.35 5.96
N GLY A 276 -6.78 -8.15 4.97
CA GLY A 276 -6.81 -9.62 5.03
C GLY A 276 -5.93 -10.15 6.16
N VAL A 277 -4.69 -9.69 6.23
CA VAL A 277 -3.73 -10.05 7.28
C VAL A 277 -4.23 -9.61 8.66
N PHE A 278 -4.79 -8.41 8.78
CA PHE A 278 -5.38 -7.94 10.03
C PHE A 278 -6.53 -8.83 10.49
N CYS A 279 -7.44 -9.24 9.61
CA CYS A 279 -8.54 -10.15 9.94
C CYS A 279 -8.04 -11.51 10.40
N ILE A 280 -7.03 -12.09 9.74
CA ILE A 280 -6.42 -13.36 10.15
C ILE A 280 -5.77 -13.21 11.54
N ALA A 281 -5.08 -12.10 11.77
CA ALA A 281 -4.43 -11.83 13.04
C ALA A 281 -5.44 -11.65 14.20
N VAL A 282 -6.58 -11.01 13.95
CA VAL A 282 -7.69 -10.93 14.91
C VAL A 282 -8.27 -12.31 15.19
N LEU A 283 -8.40 -13.17 14.19
CA LEU A 283 -8.84 -14.56 14.38
C LEU A 283 -7.87 -15.33 15.29
N VAL A 284 -6.57 -15.22 15.05
CA VAL A 284 -5.52 -15.82 15.91
C VAL A 284 -5.60 -15.28 17.32
N MET A 285 -5.86 -13.99 17.49
CA MET A 285 -6.08 -13.36 18.80
C MET A 285 -7.29 -13.92 19.52
N ILE A 286 -8.40 -14.16 18.82
CA ILE A 286 -9.60 -14.82 19.38
C ILE A 286 -9.25 -16.24 19.87
N VAL A 287 -8.53 -17.02 19.07
CA VAL A 287 -8.09 -18.36 19.46
C VAL A 287 -7.16 -18.30 20.68
N ALA A 288 -6.18 -17.42 20.68
CA ALA A 288 -5.28 -17.24 21.83
C ALA A 288 -6.02 -16.80 23.10
N SER A 289 -7.14 -16.07 22.96
CA SER A 289 -7.96 -15.64 24.11
C SER A 289 -8.58 -16.80 24.90
N LEU A 290 -8.65 -18.00 24.32
CA LEU A 290 -9.06 -19.22 25.05
C LEU A 290 -8.11 -19.54 26.21
N SER A 291 -6.84 -19.06 26.14
CA SER A 291 -5.91 -19.19 27.28
C SER A 291 -6.39 -18.43 28.52
N ILE A 292 -6.98 -17.25 28.34
CA ILE A 292 -7.60 -16.50 29.46
C ILE A 292 -8.79 -17.26 30.02
N VAL A 293 -9.60 -17.89 29.16
CA VAL A 293 -10.74 -18.72 29.60
C VAL A 293 -10.26 -19.82 30.54
N GLY A 294 -9.25 -20.60 30.11
CA GLY A 294 -8.66 -21.67 30.92
C GLY A 294 -8.15 -21.19 32.28
N THR A 295 -7.42 -20.05 32.26
CA THR A 295 -6.88 -19.46 33.49
C THR A 295 -7.99 -18.97 34.44
N LEU A 296 -9.00 -18.27 33.91
CA LEU A 296 -10.14 -17.82 34.72
C LEU A 296 -10.91 -18.95 35.31
N VAL A 297 -11.15 -20.06 34.57
CA VAL A 297 -11.76 -21.28 35.09
C VAL A 297 -10.96 -21.80 36.27
N MET A 298 -9.66 -21.93 36.13
CA MET A 298 -8.78 -22.45 37.18
C MET A 298 -8.76 -21.54 38.42
N VAL A 299 -8.65 -20.24 38.23
CA VAL A 299 -8.67 -19.25 39.33
C VAL A 299 -9.99 -19.28 40.07
N ILE A 300 -11.15 -19.33 39.39
CA ILE A 300 -12.47 -19.37 40.00
C ILE A 300 -12.65 -20.65 40.81
N ILE A 301 -12.14 -21.78 40.33
CA ILE A 301 -12.21 -23.06 41.06
C ILE A 301 -11.33 -23.01 42.32
N ASP A 302 -10.11 -22.51 42.22
CA ASP A 302 -9.19 -22.40 43.34
C ASP A 302 -9.70 -21.45 44.44
N LYS A 303 -10.35 -20.38 44.05
CA LYS A 303 -10.88 -19.34 44.97
C LYS A 303 -12.32 -19.62 45.47
N ARG A 304 -12.82 -20.83 45.30
CA ARG A 304 -14.21 -21.19 45.72
C ARG A 304 -14.45 -20.93 47.20
N ASP A 305 -13.51 -21.26 48.07
CA ASP A 305 -13.67 -21.08 49.50
C ASP A 305 -13.59 -19.58 49.90
N ASP A 306 -12.77 -18.81 49.25
CA ASP A 306 -12.73 -17.34 49.40
C ASP A 306 -14.07 -16.71 48.96
N VAL A 307 -14.67 -17.20 47.87
CA VAL A 307 -16.00 -16.79 47.41
C VAL A 307 -17.09 -17.13 48.42
N ARG A 308 -17.04 -18.35 49.01
CA ARG A 308 -18.00 -18.76 50.08
C ARG A 308 -17.91 -17.83 51.26
N THR A 309 -16.70 -17.53 51.72
CA THR A 309 -16.45 -16.61 52.83
C THR A 309 -16.99 -15.22 52.52
N LEU A 310 -16.72 -14.67 51.33
CA LEU A 310 -17.27 -13.38 50.92
C LEU A 310 -18.81 -13.37 50.93
N ARG A 311 -19.44 -14.45 50.50
CA ARG A 311 -20.89 -14.57 50.46
C ARG A 311 -21.51 -14.69 51.87
N THR A 312 -20.88 -15.41 52.78
CA THR A 312 -21.32 -15.45 54.18
C THR A 312 -21.23 -14.10 54.85
N MET A 313 -20.27 -13.26 54.41
CA MET A 313 -20.13 -11.85 54.83
C MET A 313 -21.14 -10.90 54.13
N GLY A 314 -22.04 -11.42 53.27
CA GLY A 314 -23.07 -10.61 52.61
C GLY A 314 -22.73 -10.06 51.25
N ALA A 315 -21.63 -10.49 50.61
CA ALA A 315 -21.29 -10.05 49.26
C ALA A 315 -22.31 -10.50 48.22
N ARG A 316 -22.79 -9.56 47.40
CA ARG A 316 -23.73 -9.86 46.30
C ARG A 316 -23.03 -10.64 45.19
N ARG A 317 -23.76 -11.49 44.44
CA ARG A 317 -23.24 -12.22 43.28
C ARG A 317 -22.55 -11.32 42.24
N ASP A 318 -23.15 -10.16 41.97
CA ASP A 318 -22.58 -9.20 41.04
C ASP A 318 -21.21 -8.65 41.48
N PHE A 319 -21.02 -8.47 42.80
CA PHE A 319 -19.73 -8.01 43.32
C PHE A 319 -18.62 -9.06 43.09
N VAL A 320 -18.91 -10.33 43.35
CA VAL A 320 -17.97 -11.42 43.10
C VAL A 320 -17.67 -11.58 41.63
N ARG A 321 -18.68 -11.46 40.76
CA ARG A 321 -18.51 -11.47 39.29
C ARG A 321 -17.60 -10.36 38.83
N ASP A 322 -17.77 -9.16 39.37
CA ASP A 322 -16.95 -8.00 39.01
C ASP A 322 -15.49 -8.16 39.44
N ILE A 323 -15.20 -8.87 40.52
CA ILE A 323 -13.81 -9.17 40.98
C ILE A 323 -13.11 -10.02 39.92
N PHE A 324 -13.70 -11.15 39.50
CA PHE A 324 -13.08 -12.01 38.47
C PHE A 324 -13.05 -11.39 37.09
N THR A 325 -14.03 -10.53 36.75
CA THR A 325 -13.96 -9.74 35.51
C THR A 325 -12.79 -8.74 35.54
N ALA A 326 -12.60 -8.08 36.69
CA ALA A 326 -11.46 -7.17 36.86
C ALA A 326 -10.11 -7.91 36.79
N GLU A 327 -10.04 -9.12 37.35
CA GLU A 327 -8.83 -9.95 37.29
C GLU A 327 -8.52 -10.39 35.87
N GLY A 328 -9.51 -10.88 35.12
CA GLY A 328 -9.30 -11.22 33.69
C GLY A 328 -8.91 -10.03 32.84
N LEU A 329 -9.49 -8.86 33.06
CA LEU A 329 -9.12 -7.62 32.37
C LEU A 329 -7.72 -7.13 32.76
N LEU A 330 -7.29 -7.33 34.02
CA LEU A 330 -5.94 -7.01 34.45
C LEU A 330 -4.90 -7.90 33.74
N MET A 331 -5.18 -9.22 33.64
CA MET A 331 -4.33 -10.14 32.86
C MET A 331 -4.26 -9.72 31.39
N ALA A 332 -5.39 -9.37 30.79
CA ALA A 332 -5.45 -8.88 29.42
C ALA A 332 -4.65 -7.57 29.25
N LEU A 333 -4.74 -6.64 30.19
CA LEU A 333 -3.96 -5.40 30.18
C LEU A 333 -2.45 -5.68 30.25
N LEU A 334 -2.02 -6.59 31.12
CA LEU A 334 -0.61 -6.98 31.22
C LEU A 334 -0.11 -7.64 29.94
N SER A 335 -0.92 -8.49 29.31
CA SER A 335 -0.64 -9.12 28.02
C SER A 335 -0.51 -8.08 26.91
N LEU A 336 -1.43 -7.10 26.89
CA LEU A 336 -1.39 -5.99 25.93
C LEU A 336 -0.10 -5.18 26.05
N VAL A 337 0.23 -4.76 27.27
CA VAL A 337 1.46 -3.97 27.51
C VAL A 337 2.70 -4.76 27.10
N LEU A 338 2.78 -6.04 27.47
CA LEU A 338 3.88 -6.91 27.09
C LEU A 338 3.96 -7.09 25.57
N GLY A 339 2.81 -7.34 24.92
CA GLY A 339 2.73 -7.47 23.46
C GLY A 339 3.11 -6.21 22.71
N LEU A 340 2.67 -5.04 23.20
CA LEU A 340 3.05 -3.74 22.64
C LEU A 340 4.57 -3.50 22.75
N VAL A 341 5.14 -3.75 23.92
CA VAL A 341 6.59 -3.56 24.16
C VAL A 341 7.40 -4.50 23.27
N LEU A 342 7.01 -5.76 23.17
CA LEU A 342 7.69 -6.74 22.32
C LEU A 342 7.50 -6.42 20.83
N GLY A 343 6.27 -6.18 20.37
CA GLY A 343 5.97 -5.93 18.96
C GLY A 343 6.58 -4.63 18.45
N ALA A 344 6.30 -3.52 19.13
CA ALA A 344 6.87 -2.22 18.76
C ALA A 344 8.40 -2.18 18.97
N GLY A 345 8.89 -2.81 20.04
CA GLY A 345 10.32 -2.90 20.30
C GLY A 345 11.06 -3.64 19.19
N LEU A 346 10.57 -4.82 18.79
CA LEU A 346 11.17 -5.59 17.70
C LEU A 346 11.07 -4.86 16.36
N ALA A 347 9.93 -4.22 16.07
CA ALA A 347 9.75 -3.43 14.86
C ALA A 347 10.73 -2.25 14.79
N LEU A 348 10.89 -1.49 15.87
CA LEU A 348 11.85 -0.38 15.97
C LEU A 348 13.30 -0.85 15.90
N LEU A 349 13.63 -1.99 16.51
CA LEU A 349 14.95 -2.59 16.42
C LEU A 349 15.27 -2.99 14.97
N GLN A 350 14.32 -3.61 14.27
CA GLN A 350 14.48 -3.95 12.85
C GLN A 350 14.65 -2.69 11.99
N GLN A 351 13.83 -1.66 12.24
CA GLN A 351 13.88 -0.39 11.50
C GLN A 351 15.23 0.32 11.68
N HIS A 352 15.84 0.22 12.88
CA HIS A 352 17.09 0.93 13.19
C HIS A 352 18.34 0.12 12.81
N PHE A 353 18.34 -1.19 13.07
CA PHE A 353 19.53 -2.03 12.91
C PHE A 353 19.50 -2.93 11.67
N GLY A 354 18.32 -3.15 11.04
CA GLY A 354 18.22 -3.96 9.83
C GLY A 354 18.69 -5.40 9.98
N PHE A 355 18.40 -6.07 11.12
CA PHE A 355 18.86 -7.45 11.37
C PHE A 355 18.43 -8.46 10.32
N VAL A 356 17.23 -8.28 9.78
CA VAL A 356 16.71 -9.14 8.70
C VAL A 356 17.02 -8.46 7.38
N GLY A 357 18.02 -8.99 6.67
CA GLY A 357 18.39 -8.52 5.34
C GLY A 357 17.53 -9.18 4.24
N ILE A 358 17.45 -8.51 3.09
CA ILE A 358 16.89 -9.08 1.86
C ILE A 358 18.07 -9.41 0.94
N ASP A 359 18.21 -10.69 0.58
CA ASP A 359 19.22 -11.16 -0.37
C ASP A 359 18.72 -10.96 -1.81
N ALA A 360 18.35 -9.73 -2.16
CA ALA A 360 17.85 -9.40 -3.47
C ALA A 360 18.90 -8.60 -4.26
N GLN A 361 19.57 -9.27 -5.19
CA GLN A 361 20.53 -8.65 -6.12
C GLN A 361 19.93 -7.55 -7.00
N THR A 362 18.61 -7.36 -6.96
CA THR A 362 17.85 -6.40 -7.76
C THR A 362 17.28 -5.19 -6.97
N LEU A 363 17.20 -5.30 -5.63
CA LEU A 363 16.68 -4.22 -4.80
C LEU A 363 17.85 -3.51 -4.10
N GLN A 364 17.97 -2.20 -4.25
CA GLN A 364 19.00 -1.37 -3.59
C GLN A 364 18.84 -1.26 -2.07
N VAL A 365 18.05 -2.16 -1.45
CA VAL A 365 17.70 -2.13 -0.03
C VAL A 365 18.36 -3.33 0.67
N ASN A 366 19.24 -3.06 1.61
CA ASN A 366 19.99 -4.07 2.34
C ASN A 366 19.21 -4.74 3.49
N ALA A 367 18.10 -4.16 3.93
CA ALA A 367 17.31 -4.64 5.08
C ALA A 367 15.81 -4.65 4.76
N TYR A 368 15.09 -5.58 5.39
CA TYR A 368 13.63 -5.67 5.26
C TYR A 368 12.98 -4.37 5.77
N PRO A 369 12.20 -3.67 4.93
CA PRO A 369 11.61 -2.39 5.32
C PRO A 369 10.53 -2.62 6.38
N VAL A 370 10.61 -1.84 7.46
CA VAL A 370 9.64 -1.87 8.56
C VAL A 370 9.31 -0.43 8.94
N GLU A 371 8.03 -0.10 9.01
CA GLU A 371 7.56 1.22 9.40
C GLU A 371 6.42 1.13 10.42
N VAL A 372 6.62 1.74 11.59
CA VAL A 372 5.65 1.69 12.69
C VAL A 372 4.70 2.88 12.58
N HIS A 373 3.41 2.62 12.32
CA HIS A 373 2.37 3.63 12.30
C HIS A 373 1.56 3.61 13.59
N LEU A 374 1.36 4.78 14.20
CA LEU A 374 0.57 4.92 15.42
C LEU A 374 -0.88 4.46 15.24
N GLN A 375 -1.45 4.64 14.04
CA GLN A 375 -2.80 4.21 13.71
C GLN A 375 -2.97 2.70 13.82
N ASP A 376 -1.99 1.90 13.38
CA ASP A 376 -2.02 0.44 13.44
C ASP A 376 -1.88 -0.06 14.89
N ILE A 377 -1.08 0.63 15.70
CA ILE A 377 -1.00 0.36 17.14
C ILE A 377 -2.36 0.61 17.81
N LEU A 378 -3.00 1.74 17.53
CA LEU A 378 -4.32 2.06 18.10
C LEU A 378 -5.39 1.09 17.66
N LEU A 379 -5.38 0.68 16.38
CA LEU A 379 -6.28 -0.31 15.83
C LEU A 379 -6.10 -1.68 16.52
N THR A 380 -4.84 -2.10 16.71
CA THR A 380 -4.51 -3.35 17.42
C THR A 380 -4.97 -3.29 18.88
N VAL A 381 -4.73 -2.18 19.57
CA VAL A 381 -5.19 -1.97 20.96
C VAL A 381 -6.71 -2.04 21.05
N ALA A 382 -7.43 -1.38 20.14
CA ALA A 382 -8.90 -1.39 20.11
C ALA A 382 -9.45 -2.79 19.85
N ALA A 383 -8.92 -3.51 18.87
CA ALA A 383 -9.31 -4.88 18.55
C ALA A 383 -9.05 -5.83 19.73
N TYR A 384 -7.86 -5.74 20.34
CA TYR A 384 -7.50 -6.54 21.51
C TYR A 384 -8.40 -6.25 22.71
N ALA A 385 -8.66 -4.98 23.02
CA ALA A 385 -9.54 -4.59 24.13
C ALA A 385 -10.96 -5.11 23.92
N ALA A 386 -11.49 -5.04 22.70
CA ALA A 386 -12.81 -5.56 22.36
C ALA A 386 -12.88 -7.08 22.54
N VAL A 387 -11.94 -7.82 21.96
CA VAL A 387 -11.89 -9.30 22.07
C VAL A 387 -11.75 -9.72 23.53
N SER A 388 -10.78 -9.16 24.26
CA SER A 388 -10.52 -9.50 25.67
C SER A 388 -11.73 -9.20 26.55
N TYR A 389 -12.37 -8.04 26.37
CA TYR A 389 -13.55 -7.67 27.14
C TYR A 389 -14.71 -8.64 26.92
N ILE A 390 -14.98 -8.99 25.65
CA ILE A 390 -16.04 -9.93 25.29
C ILE A 390 -15.76 -11.30 25.90
N VAL A 391 -14.56 -11.84 25.72
CA VAL A 391 -14.17 -13.17 26.17
C VAL A 391 -14.22 -13.27 27.70
N VAL A 392 -13.59 -12.30 28.39
CA VAL A 392 -13.61 -12.29 29.89
C VAL A 392 -15.04 -12.22 30.42
N LYS A 393 -15.87 -11.33 29.88
CA LYS A 393 -17.23 -11.13 30.32
C LYS A 393 -18.12 -12.36 30.09
N LEU A 394 -17.99 -13.01 28.93
CA LEU A 394 -18.72 -14.24 28.60
C LEU A 394 -18.29 -15.38 29.50
N THR A 395 -16.97 -15.57 29.70
CA THR A 395 -16.40 -16.62 30.54
C THR A 395 -16.89 -16.51 31.99
N VAL A 396 -16.76 -15.34 32.59
CA VAL A 396 -17.16 -15.12 34.00
C VAL A 396 -18.69 -15.29 34.15
N ARG A 397 -19.47 -14.80 33.15
CA ARG A 397 -20.95 -15.03 33.20
C ARG A 397 -21.31 -16.50 33.10
N ALA A 398 -20.71 -17.28 32.21
CA ALA A 398 -20.99 -18.70 32.04
C ALA A 398 -20.66 -19.49 33.34
N LEU A 399 -19.44 -19.29 33.85
CA LEU A 399 -18.97 -20.01 35.03
C LEU A 399 -19.77 -19.72 36.31
N MET A 400 -20.21 -18.47 36.47
CA MET A 400 -20.96 -18.06 37.67
C MET A 400 -22.46 -18.33 37.55
N ARG A 401 -22.99 -18.73 36.40
CA ARG A 401 -24.36 -19.13 36.20
C ARG A 401 -24.58 -20.57 36.67
N ASP A 402 -23.64 -21.49 36.41
CA ASP A 402 -23.80 -22.92 36.57
C ASP A 402 -23.20 -23.48 37.89
N ASN A 403 -22.32 -22.73 38.57
CA ASN A 403 -21.52 -23.25 39.69
C ASN A 403 -21.65 -22.50 41.03
N ILE A 404 -22.49 -21.49 41.16
CA ILE A 404 -22.68 -20.71 42.38
C ILE A 404 -24.12 -20.20 42.47
#